data_19792d56e9bb4d86f33feb2e3c9f4d91
#
_entry.id   19792d56e9bb4d86f33feb2e3c9f4d91
#
_cell.length_a   1.000
_cell.length_b   1.000
_cell.length_c   1.000
_cell.angle_alpha   90.00
_cell.angle_beta   90.00
_cell.angle_gamma   90.00
#
_symmetry.space_group_name_H-M   'P 1'
#
loop_
_entity.id
_entity.type
_entity.pdbx_description
1 polymer ?
#
loop_
_entity_poly.entity_id
_entity_poly.type
_entity_poly.pdbx_seq_one_letter_code
_entity_poly.pdbx_strand_id
1 'polypeptide(L)'
;MDTMLGQIKYIVHKNYPNLYKLIHDYVCIRWDELNVPLHCLAYILTPKYYSTSWLGQPAAGDGVRTKPHLDQEVTKGYLEALEKLVPDREECAAVCFEIGRYFSSTGLYGNFHAMDDKDRFDTLTWWETYGG
;
A
#
# COMPACT_ATOMS: atom_id res chain seq x y z
N MET A 1 13.17 -3.00 -2.72
CA MET A 1 14.06 -3.50 -1.66
C MET A 1 15.05 -4.56 -2.15
N ASP A 2 14.60 -5.53 -2.89
CA ASP A 2 15.46 -6.64 -3.33
C ASP A 2 16.66 -6.20 -4.15
N THR A 3 16.47 -5.24 -5.07
CA THR A 3 17.57 -4.69 -5.86
C THR A 3 18.59 -3.95 -4.99
N MET A 4 18.12 -3.17 -4.02
CA MET A 4 18.98 -2.45 -3.08
C MET A 4 19.79 -3.42 -2.21
N LEU A 5 19.12 -4.43 -1.64
CA LEU A 5 19.79 -5.46 -0.84
C LEU A 5 20.79 -6.26 -1.66
N GLY A 6 20.45 -6.56 -2.92
CA GLY A 6 21.37 -7.23 -3.83
C GLY A 6 22.63 -6.42 -4.10
N GLN A 7 22.50 -5.12 -4.30
CA GLN A 7 23.64 -4.23 -4.48
C GLN A 7 24.51 -4.14 -3.21
N ILE A 8 23.88 -3.98 -2.06
CA ILE A 8 24.58 -3.96 -0.77
C ILE A 8 25.31 -5.28 -0.56
N LYS A 9 24.64 -6.40 -0.82
CA LYS A 9 25.24 -7.73 -0.70
C LYS A 9 26.49 -7.85 -1.57
N TYR A 10 26.40 -7.43 -2.82
CA TYR A 10 27.52 -7.52 -3.74
C TYR A 10 28.73 -6.69 -3.27
N ILE A 11 28.49 -5.45 -2.89
CA ILE A 11 29.58 -4.53 -2.47
C ILE A 11 30.18 -4.96 -1.13
N VAL A 12 29.37 -5.22 -0.13
CA VAL A 12 29.84 -5.50 1.23
C VAL A 12 30.42 -6.90 1.32
N HIS A 13 29.78 -7.89 0.71
CA HIS A 13 30.26 -9.28 0.72
C HIS A 13 31.60 -9.41 0.02
N LYS A 14 31.83 -8.65 -1.06
CA LYS A 14 33.10 -8.63 -1.78
C LYS A 14 34.23 -8.00 -0.97
N ASN A 15 33.97 -6.88 -0.30
CA ASN A 15 34.98 -6.09 0.39
C ASN A 15 35.04 -6.37 1.90
N TYR A 16 33.89 -6.65 2.53
CA TYR A 16 33.77 -6.81 3.99
C TYR A 16 32.80 -7.92 4.34
N PRO A 17 33.16 -9.20 4.13
CA PRO A 17 32.21 -10.32 4.33
C PRO A 17 31.58 -10.38 5.72
N ASN A 18 32.36 -9.99 6.76
CA ASN A 18 31.90 -10.03 8.15
C ASN A 18 30.89 -8.93 8.49
N LEU A 19 30.88 -7.81 7.75
CA LEU A 19 29.95 -6.71 7.94
C LEU A 19 28.63 -6.92 7.22
N TYR A 20 28.60 -7.76 6.19
CA TYR A 20 27.40 -7.98 5.38
C TYR A 20 26.20 -8.39 6.22
N LYS A 21 26.37 -9.35 7.10
CA LYS A 21 25.28 -9.85 7.93
C LYS A 21 24.68 -8.76 8.84
N LEU A 22 25.55 -7.95 9.46
CA LEU A 22 25.12 -6.86 10.35
C LEU A 22 24.34 -5.80 9.56
N ILE A 23 24.83 -5.40 8.40
CA ILE A 23 24.19 -4.41 7.54
C ILE A 23 22.85 -4.95 7.02
N HIS A 24 22.84 -6.19 6.56
CA HIS A 24 21.62 -6.84 6.07
C HIS A 24 20.54 -6.88 7.15
N ASP A 25 20.87 -7.36 8.35
CA ASP A 25 19.93 -7.46 9.45
C ASP A 25 19.40 -6.08 9.87
N TYR A 26 20.27 -5.08 9.94
CA TYR A 26 19.85 -3.70 10.25
C TYR A 26 18.91 -3.12 9.20
N VAL A 27 19.23 -3.28 7.92
CA VAL A 27 18.40 -2.79 6.81
C VAL A 27 17.04 -3.49 6.81
N CYS A 28 17.02 -4.81 7.02
CA CYS A 28 15.76 -5.56 7.06
C CYS A 28 14.87 -5.12 8.22
N ILE A 29 15.42 -4.97 9.43
CA ILE A 29 14.66 -4.51 10.59
C ILE A 29 14.08 -3.11 10.34
N ARG A 30 14.90 -2.17 9.86
CA ARG A 30 14.44 -0.82 9.57
C ARG A 30 13.43 -0.78 8.44
N TRP A 31 13.62 -1.60 7.43
CA TRP A 31 12.69 -1.72 6.33
C TRP A 31 11.33 -2.21 6.81
N ASP A 32 11.30 -3.26 7.62
CA ASP A 32 10.06 -3.82 8.15
C ASP A 32 9.32 -2.80 9.03
N GLU A 33 10.03 -2.10 9.91
CA GLU A 33 9.43 -1.07 10.78
C GLU A 33 8.79 0.08 10.00
N LEU A 34 9.41 0.52 8.91
CA LEU A 34 8.97 1.70 8.16
C LEU A 34 8.10 1.37 6.96
N ASN A 35 8.34 0.22 6.35
CA ASN A 35 7.82 -0.08 5.03
C ASN A 35 6.54 -0.91 5.05
N VAL A 36 6.34 -1.80 6.02
CA VAL A 36 5.13 -2.62 6.08
C VAL A 36 3.87 -1.75 6.22
N PRO A 37 3.80 -0.77 7.16
CA PRO A 37 2.65 0.13 7.22
C PRO A 37 2.45 0.95 5.95
N LEU A 38 3.52 1.47 5.34
CA LEU A 38 3.43 2.24 4.10
C LEU A 38 2.97 1.39 2.92
N HIS A 39 3.42 0.13 2.85
CA HIS A 39 2.94 -0.81 1.82
C HIS A 39 1.45 -1.09 1.98
N CYS A 40 0.97 -1.28 3.20
CA CYS A 40 -0.45 -1.49 3.47
C CYS A 40 -1.27 -0.28 3.03
N LEU A 41 -0.81 0.92 3.34
CA LEU A 41 -1.47 2.16 2.95
C LEU A 41 -1.51 2.31 1.42
N ALA A 42 -0.38 2.09 0.75
CA ALA A 42 -0.29 2.16 -0.71
C ALA A 42 -1.19 1.12 -1.37
N TYR A 43 -1.24 -0.09 -0.85
CA TYR A 43 -2.10 -1.17 -1.35
C TYR A 43 -3.57 -0.79 -1.25
N ILE A 44 -3.99 -0.23 -0.12
CA ILE A 44 -5.37 0.23 0.09
C ILE A 44 -5.73 1.38 -0.85
N LEU A 45 -4.81 2.32 -1.08
CA LEU A 45 -5.07 3.52 -1.89
C LEU A 45 -4.90 3.31 -3.39
N THR A 46 -4.51 2.14 -3.85
CA THR A 46 -4.38 1.85 -5.27
C THR A 46 -5.70 1.39 -5.85
N PRO A 47 -6.38 2.21 -6.69
CA PRO A 47 -7.73 1.90 -7.18
C PRO A 47 -7.81 0.60 -7.98
N LYS A 48 -6.75 0.23 -8.66
CA LYS A 48 -6.67 -1.01 -9.46
C LYS A 48 -7.11 -2.25 -8.67
N TYR A 49 -6.76 -2.33 -7.39
CA TYR A 49 -7.08 -3.49 -6.55
C TYR A 49 -8.55 -3.56 -6.13
N TYR A 50 -9.33 -2.52 -6.45
CA TYR A 50 -10.78 -2.49 -6.25
C TYR A 50 -11.53 -2.65 -7.56
N SER A 51 -10.83 -2.81 -8.68
CA SER A 51 -11.46 -2.97 -9.98
C SER A 51 -12.03 -4.37 -10.15
N THR A 52 -13.12 -4.47 -10.92
CA THR A 52 -13.73 -5.77 -11.21
C THR A 52 -12.80 -6.68 -12.01
N SER A 53 -11.98 -6.13 -12.90
CA SER A 53 -11.04 -6.95 -13.66
C SER A 53 -9.96 -7.57 -12.79
N TRP A 54 -9.42 -6.84 -11.80
CA TRP A 54 -8.42 -7.39 -10.90
C TRP A 54 -9.02 -8.38 -9.91
N LEU A 55 -10.20 -8.05 -9.33
CA LEU A 55 -10.89 -8.91 -8.37
C LEU A 55 -11.40 -10.21 -9.00
N GLY A 56 -11.69 -10.19 -10.30
CA GLY A 56 -12.11 -11.37 -11.04
C GLY A 56 -10.99 -12.32 -11.42
N GLN A 57 -9.72 -11.93 -11.26
CA GLN A 57 -8.57 -12.79 -11.55
C GLN A 57 -8.35 -13.77 -10.40
N PRO A 58 -7.88 -15.01 -10.69
CA PRO A 58 -7.55 -15.95 -9.61
C PRO A 58 -6.37 -15.45 -8.79
N ALA A 59 -6.48 -15.58 -7.47
CA ALA A 59 -5.38 -15.28 -6.56
C ALA A 59 -4.32 -16.38 -6.61
N ALA A 60 -3.09 -16.06 -6.22
CA ALA A 60 -2.05 -17.06 -6.06
C ALA A 60 -2.48 -18.07 -4.99
N GLY A 61 -2.41 -19.37 -5.32
CA GLY A 61 -2.80 -20.44 -4.39
C GLY A 61 -4.28 -20.81 -4.40
N ASP A 62 -4.97 -20.67 -5.52
CA ASP A 62 -6.38 -21.07 -5.76
C ASP A 62 -7.42 -20.33 -4.91
N GLY A 63 -7.05 -19.15 -4.34
CA GLY A 63 -7.99 -18.31 -3.60
C GLY A 63 -8.74 -17.34 -4.49
N VAL A 64 -9.80 -16.72 -3.94
CA VAL A 64 -10.50 -15.60 -4.55
C VAL A 64 -9.88 -14.31 -4.02
N ARG A 65 -9.61 -13.36 -4.91
CA ARG A 65 -9.11 -12.05 -4.51
C ARG A 65 -10.19 -11.24 -3.81
N THR A 66 -9.84 -10.60 -2.71
CA THR A 66 -10.73 -9.73 -1.95
C THR A 66 -10.21 -8.30 -1.99
N LYS A 67 -11.12 -7.36 -1.72
CA LYS A 67 -10.75 -5.95 -1.61
C LYS A 67 -9.73 -5.75 -0.49
N PRO A 68 -8.70 -4.90 -0.67
CA PRO A 68 -7.63 -4.75 0.30
C PRO A 68 -8.08 -4.41 1.72
N HIS A 69 -9.10 -3.58 1.89
CA HIS A 69 -9.58 -3.17 3.22
C HIS A 69 -10.30 -4.26 4.00
N LEU A 70 -10.62 -5.38 3.36
CA LEU A 70 -11.23 -6.54 4.04
C LEU A 70 -10.20 -7.41 4.76
N ASP A 71 -8.91 -7.21 4.50
CA ASP A 71 -7.84 -7.89 5.20
C ASP A 71 -7.49 -7.11 6.47
N GLN A 72 -7.60 -7.78 7.63
CA GLN A 72 -7.36 -7.15 8.93
C GLN A 72 -5.92 -6.70 9.11
N GLU A 73 -4.95 -7.45 8.61
CA GLU A 73 -3.54 -7.09 8.71
C GLU A 73 -3.23 -5.87 7.87
N VAL A 74 -3.79 -5.78 6.68
CA VAL A 74 -3.67 -4.61 5.81
C VAL A 74 -4.31 -3.39 6.46
N THR A 75 -5.49 -3.54 7.03
CA THR A 75 -6.19 -2.46 7.72
C THR A 75 -5.39 -1.96 8.91
N LYS A 76 -4.84 -2.86 9.72
CA LYS A 76 -3.98 -2.49 10.84
C LYS A 76 -2.76 -1.71 10.36
N GLY A 77 -2.11 -2.17 9.31
CA GLY A 77 -0.93 -1.51 8.75
C GLY A 77 -1.23 -0.10 8.25
N TYR A 78 -2.35 0.09 7.53
CA TYR A 78 -2.67 1.41 7.02
C TYR A 78 -3.04 2.39 8.14
N LEU A 79 -3.71 1.92 9.20
CA LEU A 79 -4.00 2.77 10.37
C LEU A 79 -2.72 3.20 11.08
N GLU A 80 -1.76 2.30 11.24
CA GLU A 80 -0.44 2.64 11.80
C GLU A 80 0.28 3.68 10.94
N ALA A 81 0.23 3.55 9.61
CA ALA A 81 0.84 4.51 8.69
C ALA A 81 0.17 5.89 8.82
N LEU A 82 -1.17 5.94 8.88
CA LEU A 82 -1.89 7.20 9.04
C LEU A 82 -1.56 7.90 10.35
N GLU A 83 -1.46 7.17 11.45
CA GLU A 83 -1.08 7.75 12.75
C GLU A 83 0.29 8.42 12.70
N LYS A 84 1.23 7.83 11.95
CA LYS A 84 2.57 8.39 11.78
C LYS A 84 2.62 9.58 10.83
N LEU A 85 1.84 9.53 9.75
CA LEU A 85 1.82 10.57 8.72
C LEU A 85 0.95 11.77 9.09
N VAL A 86 -0.12 11.52 9.84
CA VAL A 86 -1.07 12.56 10.25
C VAL A 86 -1.21 12.49 11.77
N PRO A 87 -0.28 13.13 12.53
CA PRO A 87 -0.29 13.06 13.99
C PRO A 87 -1.49 13.75 14.65
N ASP A 88 -2.08 14.73 13.98
CA ASP A 88 -3.26 15.40 14.52
C ASP A 88 -4.46 14.49 14.47
N ARG A 89 -5.12 14.30 15.62
CA ARG A 89 -6.21 13.35 15.78
C ARG A 89 -7.44 13.71 14.95
N GLU A 90 -7.78 14.99 14.87
CA GLU A 90 -8.93 15.46 14.09
C GLU A 90 -8.68 15.31 12.59
N GLU A 91 -7.49 15.68 12.11
CA GLU A 91 -7.12 15.49 10.72
C GLU A 91 -7.07 14.01 10.34
N CYS A 92 -6.53 13.18 11.20
CA CYS A 92 -6.49 11.73 10.98
C CYS A 92 -7.90 11.14 10.88
N ALA A 93 -8.81 11.58 11.75
CA ALA A 93 -10.20 11.14 11.69
C ALA A 93 -10.88 11.57 10.39
N ALA A 94 -10.61 12.78 9.90
CA ALA A 94 -11.13 13.27 8.63
C ALA A 94 -10.61 12.45 7.44
N VAL A 95 -9.32 12.11 7.45
CA VAL A 95 -8.72 11.25 6.41
C VAL A 95 -9.32 9.85 6.44
N CYS A 96 -9.48 9.26 7.62
CA CYS A 96 -10.11 7.95 7.78
C CYS A 96 -11.56 7.96 7.27
N PHE A 97 -12.30 9.04 7.51
CA PHE A 97 -13.66 9.19 7.01
C PHE A 97 -13.69 9.21 5.47
N GLU A 98 -12.81 9.98 4.85
CA GLU A 98 -12.71 10.02 3.38
C GLU A 98 -12.30 8.67 2.78
N ILE A 99 -11.36 7.98 3.40
CA ILE A 99 -10.97 6.65 2.97
C ILE A 99 -12.15 5.67 3.10
N GLY A 100 -12.94 5.79 4.16
CA GLY A 100 -14.16 5.00 4.33
C GLY A 100 -15.18 5.25 3.22
N ARG A 101 -15.35 6.48 2.78
CA ARG A 101 -16.21 6.81 1.63
C ARG A 101 -15.68 6.16 0.34
N TYR A 102 -14.38 6.15 0.15
CA TYR A 102 -13.75 5.46 -0.97
C TYR A 102 -14.03 3.95 -0.93
N PHE A 103 -13.90 3.31 0.23
CA PHE A 103 -14.19 1.88 0.38
C PHE A 103 -15.64 1.53 0.05
N SER A 104 -16.58 2.37 0.48
CA SER A 104 -18.00 2.13 0.25
C SER A 104 -18.52 2.68 -1.08
N SER A 105 -17.62 3.27 -1.89
CA SER A 105 -17.96 3.85 -3.20
C SER A 105 -19.11 4.86 -3.12
N THR A 106 -19.08 5.75 -2.12
CA THR A 106 -20.06 6.81 -1.96
C THR A 106 -19.62 8.10 -2.63
N GLY A 107 -20.55 8.96 -3.02
CA GLY A 107 -20.28 10.22 -3.68
C GLY A 107 -19.60 10.01 -5.04
N LEU A 108 -18.59 10.79 -5.36
CA LEU A 108 -17.87 10.69 -6.62
C LEU A 108 -17.16 9.35 -6.79
N TYR A 109 -16.79 8.69 -5.70
CA TYR A 109 -16.13 7.38 -5.78
C TYR A 109 -17.05 6.29 -6.34
N GLY A 110 -18.35 6.43 -6.23
CA GLY A 110 -19.34 5.53 -6.80
C GLY A 110 -19.79 5.91 -8.21
N ASN A 111 -19.29 7.00 -8.77
CA ASN A 111 -19.62 7.41 -10.13
C ASN A 111 -19.13 6.36 -11.12
N PHE A 112 -19.91 6.13 -12.19
CA PHE A 112 -19.56 5.15 -13.23
C PHE A 112 -18.16 5.38 -13.81
N HIS A 113 -17.82 6.63 -14.11
CA HIS A 113 -16.50 6.95 -14.65
C HIS A 113 -15.38 6.66 -13.65
N ALA A 114 -15.57 7.00 -12.37
CA ALA A 114 -14.58 6.71 -11.34
C ALA A 114 -14.35 5.21 -11.19
N MET A 115 -15.40 4.41 -11.21
CA MET A 115 -15.29 2.96 -11.10
C MET A 115 -14.67 2.33 -12.33
N ASP A 116 -15.02 2.80 -13.54
CA ASP A 116 -14.49 2.28 -14.78
C ASP A 116 -13.01 2.64 -14.96
N ASP A 117 -12.61 3.82 -14.52
CA ASP A 117 -11.24 4.31 -14.67
C ASP A 117 -10.25 3.74 -13.64
N LYS A 118 -10.70 2.95 -12.67
CA LYS A 118 -9.81 2.29 -11.70
C LYS A 118 -8.72 1.44 -12.34
N ASP A 119 -9.03 0.82 -13.49
CA ASP A 119 -8.07 0.02 -14.25
C ASP A 119 -7.23 0.83 -15.22
N ARG A 120 -7.79 1.93 -15.73
CA ARG A 120 -7.23 2.69 -16.84
C ARG A 120 -6.24 3.73 -16.41
N PHE A 121 -6.52 4.39 -15.28
CA PHE A 121 -5.70 5.48 -14.77
C PHE A 121 -4.63 4.94 -13.82
N ASP A 122 -3.48 5.59 -13.80
CA ASP A 122 -2.53 5.38 -12.73
C ASP A 122 -3.12 5.91 -11.40
N THR A 123 -2.54 5.51 -10.28
CA THR A 123 -3.06 5.83 -8.96
C THR A 123 -3.15 7.34 -8.73
N LEU A 124 -2.12 8.09 -9.07
CA LEU A 124 -2.09 9.53 -8.86
C LEU A 124 -3.14 10.25 -9.71
N THR A 125 -3.24 9.90 -10.99
CA THR A 125 -4.22 10.50 -11.91
C THR A 125 -5.64 10.21 -11.45
N TRP A 126 -5.92 9.00 -11.00
CA TRP A 126 -7.24 8.65 -10.49
C TRP A 126 -7.63 9.50 -9.28
N TRP A 127 -6.72 9.62 -8.31
CA TRP A 127 -6.97 10.42 -7.11
C TRP A 127 -7.08 11.92 -7.42
N GLU A 128 -6.29 12.43 -8.35
CA GLU A 128 -6.41 13.82 -8.79
C GLU A 128 -7.77 14.11 -9.43
N THR A 129 -8.31 13.14 -10.16
CA THR A 129 -9.57 13.29 -10.88
C THR A 129 -10.77 13.14 -9.94
N TYR A 130 -10.76 12.15 -9.04
CA TYR A 130 -11.93 11.76 -8.26
C TYR A 130 -11.80 11.97 -6.76
N GLY A 131 -10.60 12.16 -6.25
CA GLY A 131 -10.33 12.24 -4.82
C GLY A 131 -10.40 13.64 -4.22
N GLY A 132 -10.60 14.64 -5.03
CA GLY A 132 -10.67 16.02 -4.59
C GLY A 132 -12.07 16.57 -4.60
#